data_fc3c6d48de9a2625027592b859b50845
#
_entry.id   fc3c6d48de9a2625027592b859b50845
#
_cell.length_a   1.000
_cell.length_b   1.000
_cell.length_c   1.000
_cell.angle_alpha   90.00
_cell.angle_beta   90.00
_cell.angle_gamma   90.00
#
_symmetry.space_group_name_H-M   'P 1'
#
loop_
_entity.id
_entity.type
_entity.pdbx_description
1 polymer ?
#
loop_
_entity_poly.entity_id
_entity_poly.type
_entity_poly.pdbx_seq_one_letter_code
_entity_poly.pdbx_strand_id
1 'polypeptide(L)'
;MTARPSAASRFRRPREAVGAPDVERPERTRSLLDSDPLWYKDAVIYELHVKSFADSDGDGRGDFPGLTSRLDYLQELGVTALWILPFYPSPLKDDGYDIADYWSVNPTYGTMADFRTFLDEAHARGLRVITELVINHTSDQHPWFQRARRAPKGTPERDFYVWSDDPEKYRETRIIFQDYEPSNWTWDPVAEQYFWHRFFHHQPDLNFDNPEVHEKLFEVLDYWLDMGVDGLRLDA
;
A
#
# COMPACT_ATOMS: atom_id res chain seq x y z
N MET A 1 -38.17 -2.35 35.02
CA MET A 1 -36.85 -1.75 34.72
C MET A 1 -35.84 -2.86 34.63
N THR A 2 -35.58 -3.35 33.45
CA THR A 2 -34.62 -4.42 33.20
C THR A 2 -33.56 -3.86 32.22
N ALA A 3 -32.36 -3.71 32.74
CA ALA A 3 -31.20 -3.23 32.01
C ALA A 3 -30.81 -4.22 30.90
N ARG A 4 -30.59 -3.71 29.68
CA ARG A 4 -29.99 -4.46 28.56
C ARG A 4 -28.47 -4.55 28.79
N PRO A 5 -27.86 -5.70 28.59
CA PRO A 5 -26.40 -5.80 28.64
C PRO A 5 -25.76 -5.23 27.39
N SER A 6 -24.67 -4.52 27.60
CA SER A 6 -23.77 -3.92 26.63
C SER A 6 -23.17 -4.98 25.70
N ALA A 7 -23.21 -4.74 24.38
CA ALA A 7 -22.59 -5.58 23.35
C ALA A 7 -21.11 -5.18 23.14
N ALA A 8 -20.30 -5.34 24.19
CA ALA A 8 -18.85 -5.22 24.10
C ALA A 8 -18.25 -6.55 24.56
N SER A 9 -17.90 -7.37 23.65
CA SER A 9 -16.90 -8.45 23.69
C SER A 9 -17.36 -9.66 22.88
N ARG A 10 -16.71 -9.90 21.79
CA ARG A 10 -16.39 -11.23 21.21
C ARG A 10 -15.75 -11.10 19.83
N PHE A 11 -14.62 -10.41 19.73
CA PHE A 11 -13.67 -10.76 18.68
C PHE A 11 -12.65 -11.73 19.27
N ARG A 12 -12.95 -13.04 19.17
CA ARG A 12 -11.94 -14.08 19.35
C ARG A 12 -11.07 -14.09 18.10
N ARG A 13 -9.77 -13.86 18.28
CA ARG A 13 -8.77 -14.09 17.24
C ARG A 13 -8.85 -15.55 16.77
N PRO A 14 -9.03 -15.82 15.47
CA PRO A 14 -8.80 -17.13 14.89
C PRO A 14 -7.29 -17.43 14.95
N ARG A 15 -6.94 -18.65 15.26
CA ARG A 15 -5.57 -19.17 15.27
C ARG A 15 -5.14 -19.52 13.84
N GLU A 16 -3.91 -19.12 13.48
CA GLU A 16 -3.11 -19.60 12.35
C GLU A 16 -3.66 -19.32 10.93
N ALA A 17 -3.78 -18.05 10.57
CA ALA A 17 -3.57 -17.59 9.20
C ALA A 17 -2.06 -17.42 9.00
N VAL A 18 -1.55 -17.75 7.80
CA VAL A 18 -0.15 -17.53 7.42
C VAL A 18 0.14 -16.04 7.65
N GLY A 19 0.78 -15.73 8.77
CA GLY A 19 1.04 -14.38 9.22
C GLY A 19 1.91 -13.62 8.25
N ALA A 20 1.79 -12.29 8.32
CA ALA A 20 2.91 -11.43 7.97
C ALA A 20 4.21 -12.07 8.49
N PRO A 21 5.34 -11.94 7.77
CA PRO A 21 6.63 -12.33 8.33
C PRO A 21 6.70 -11.74 9.74
N ASP A 22 7.35 -12.45 10.69
CA ASP A 22 7.59 -11.96 12.05
C ASP A 22 8.40 -10.63 11.98
N VAL A 23 7.73 -9.58 11.52
CA VAL A 23 8.26 -8.23 11.47
C VAL A 23 7.99 -7.67 12.85
N GLU A 24 9.05 -7.51 13.65
CA GLU A 24 8.98 -6.75 14.89
C GLU A 24 8.26 -5.44 14.58
N ARG A 25 7.08 -5.24 15.21
CA ARG A 25 6.39 -3.95 15.11
C ARG A 25 7.32 -2.91 15.72
N PRO A 26 7.65 -1.84 14.97
CA PRO A 26 8.47 -0.78 15.53
C PRO A 26 7.75 -0.18 16.74
N GLU A 27 8.50 0.09 17.82
CA GLU A 27 7.95 0.90 18.91
C GLU A 27 7.60 2.28 18.35
N ARG A 28 6.38 2.74 18.63
CA ARG A 28 5.86 4.02 18.13
C ARG A 28 6.75 5.16 18.61
N THR A 29 7.54 5.70 17.69
CA THR A 29 8.31 6.94 17.93
C THR A 29 7.30 8.10 17.92
N ARG A 30 6.99 8.66 19.09
CA ARG A 30 6.16 9.88 19.17
C ARG A 30 6.93 11.01 18.49
N SER A 31 6.42 11.44 17.34
CA SER A 31 6.91 12.63 16.65
C SER A 31 6.67 13.87 17.53
N LEU A 32 7.62 14.82 17.52
CA LEU A 32 7.43 16.16 18.07
C LEU A 32 6.23 16.91 17.40
N LEU A 33 5.73 16.38 16.29
CA LEU A 33 4.63 16.89 15.47
C LEU A 33 3.23 16.42 15.94
N ASP A 34 3.13 15.55 16.96
CA ASP A 34 1.86 14.98 17.46
C ASP A 34 0.90 15.97 18.10
N SER A 35 1.26 17.27 18.21
CA SER A 35 0.49 18.26 18.94
C SER A 35 -0.68 18.87 18.15
N ASP A 36 -0.71 18.75 16.82
CA ASP A 36 -1.77 19.30 15.98
C ASP A 36 -2.47 18.20 15.15
N PRO A 37 -3.65 17.72 15.58
CA PRO A 37 -4.40 16.69 14.86
C PRO A 37 -5.03 17.20 13.55
N LEU A 38 -5.01 18.51 13.30
CA LEU A 38 -5.60 19.12 12.11
C LEU A 38 -4.54 19.67 11.14
N TRP A 39 -3.30 19.30 11.32
CA TRP A 39 -2.15 19.76 10.52
C TRP A 39 -2.40 19.72 9.01
N TYR A 40 -3.13 18.73 8.53
CA TYR A 40 -3.40 18.52 7.11
C TYR A 40 -4.26 19.63 6.47
N LYS A 41 -4.96 20.45 7.28
CA LYS A 41 -5.81 21.54 6.77
C LYS A 41 -5.00 22.72 6.23
N ASP A 42 -3.83 22.95 6.81
CA ASP A 42 -2.96 24.06 6.45
C ASP A 42 -1.65 23.58 5.81
N ALA A 43 -1.55 22.26 5.53
CA ALA A 43 -0.36 21.67 4.95
C ALA A 43 -0.11 22.15 3.52
N VAL A 44 1.14 22.49 3.24
CA VAL A 44 1.66 22.63 1.88
C VAL A 44 2.37 21.32 1.55
N ILE A 45 1.77 20.51 0.69
CA ILE A 45 2.22 19.15 0.39
C ILE A 45 3.08 19.17 -0.88
N TYR A 46 4.26 18.59 -0.80
CA TYR A 46 5.13 18.34 -1.93
C TYR A 46 5.08 16.87 -2.31
N GLU A 47 4.53 16.57 -3.49
CA GLU A 47 4.50 15.24 -4.07
C GLU A 47 5.82 14.94 -4.77
N LEU A 48 6.40 13.77 -4.50
CA LEU A 48 7.62 13.33 -5.18
C LEU A 48 7.68 11.80 -5.34
N HIS A 49 8.36 11.40 -6.42
CA HIS A 49 8.78 10.02 -6.60
C HIS A 49 10.26 9.88 -6.24
N VAL A 50 10.59 8.96 -5.32
CA VAL A 50 11.97 8.73 -4.84
C VAL A 50 12.95 8.56 -6.00
N LYS A 51 12.60 7.72 -6.99
CA LYS A 51 13.46 7.41 -8.15
C LYS A 51 13.89 8.63 -8.98
N SER A 52 13.11 9.72 -8.93
CA SER A 52 13.32 10.90 -9.79
C SER A 52 13.87 12.10 -9.04
N PHE A 53 14.08 12.01 -7.72
CA PHE A 53 14.37 13.17 -6.89
C PHE A 53 15.87 13.41 -6.67
N ALA A 54 16.57 12.44 -6.10
CA ALA A 54 18.02 12.55 -5.87
C ALA A 54 18.65 11.15 -5.80
N ASP A 55 19.73 10.98 -6.56
CA ASP A 55 20.52 9.77 -6.67
C ASP A 55 21.78 9.95 -5.79
N SER A 56 21.99 9.06 -4.82
CA SER A 56 23.12 9.15 -3.88
C SER A 56 24.32 8.29 -4.28
N ASP A 57 24.10 7.23 -5.08
CA ASP A 57 25.14 6.26 -5.43
C ASP A 57 25.58 6.32 -6.90
N GLY A 58 24.90 7.12 -7.73
CA GLY A 58 25.24 7.38 -9.12
C GLY A 58 24.78 6.29 -10.09
N ASP A 59 23.78 5.50 -9.72
CA ASP A 59 23.21 4.45 -10.59
C ASP A 59 22.18 4.98 -11.62
N GLY A 60 21.84 6.27 -11.53
CA GLY A 60 20.90 6.96 -12.39
C GLY A 60 19.46 6.92 -11.86
N ARG A 61 19.26 6.46 -10.63
CA ARG A 61 17.96 6.40 -9.95
C ARG A 61 18.04 7.09 -8.60
N GLY A 62 17.00 7.82 -8.25
CA GLY A 62 16.89 8.39 -6.90
C GLY A 62 16.64 7.30 -5.86
N ASP A 63 17.10 7.58 -4.66
CA ASP A 63 17.01 6.67 -3.51
C ASP A 63 16.70 7.44 -2.21
N PHE A 64 16.39 6.75 -1.12
CA PHE A 64 16.09 7.37 0.17
C PHE A 64 17.29 8.12 0.77
N PRO A 65 18.53 7.63 0.70
CA PRO A 65 19.70 8.42 1.11
C PRO A 65 19.84 9.74 0.33
N GLY A 66 19.62 9.71 -0.99
CA GLY A 66 19.61 10.91 -1.83
C GLY A 66 18.50 11.88 -1.43
N LEU A 67 17.26 11.37 -1.27
CA LEU A 67 16.13 12.18 -0.80
C LEU A 67 16.44 12.80 0.59
N THR A 68 16.97 12.02 1.52
CA THR A 68 17.35 12.49 2.86
C THR A 68 18.36 13.64 2.78
N SER A 69 19.34 13.55 1.87
CA SER A 69 20.34 14.60 1.65
C SER A 69 19.77 15.93 1.13
N ARG A 70 18.53 15.93 0.68
CA ARG A 70 17.83 17.10 0.11
C ARG A 70 16.71 17.65 0.99
N LEU A 71 16.55 17.16 2.21
CA LEU A 71 15.48 17.61 3.10
C LEU A 71 15.61 19.09 3.48
N ASP A 72 16.84 19.63 3.59
CA ASP A 72 17.05 21.06 3.85
C ASP A 72 16.47 21.91 2.72
N TYR A 73 16.66 21.51 1.46
CA TYR A 73 16.06 22.19 0.30
C TYR A 73 14.53 22.21 0.38
N LEU A 74 13.92 21.09 0.75
CA LEU A 74 12.47 20.99 0.88
C LEU A 74 11.94 21.84 2.04
N GLN A 75 12.66 21.89 3.15
CA GLN A 75 12.34 22.76 4.27
C GLN A 75 12.46 24.25 3.88
N GLU A 76 13.54 24.66 3.20
CA GLU A 76 13.75 26.03 2.71
C GLU A 76 12.70 26.46 1.68
N LEU A 77 12.17 25.49 0.89
CA LEU A 77 11.07 25.75 -0.05
C LEU A 77 9.76 26.12 0.68
N GLY A 78 9.67 25.83 1.98
CA GLY A 78 8.53 26.19 2.81
C GLY A 78 7.36 25.18 2.77
N VAL A 79 7.61 23.97 2.27
CA VAL A 79 6.62 22.88 2.36
C VAL A 79 6.56 22.32 3.78
N THR A 80 5.43 21.75 4.17
CA THR A 80 5.21 21.24 5.52
C THR A 80 4.94 19.75 5.56
N ALA A 81 4.67 19.15 4.40
CA ALA A 81 4.48 17.72 4.27
C ALA A 81 5.04 17.19 2.94
N LEU A 82 5.55 15.98 2.96
CA LEU A 82 6.04 15.26 1.79
C LEU A 82 5.08 14.11 1.49
N TRP A 83 4.58 14.02 0.27
CA TRP A 83 3.83 12.88 -0.21
C TRP A 83 4.74 12.06 -1.11
N ILE A 84 5.09 10.87 -0.61
CA ILE A 84 5.99 9.94 -1.29
C ILE A 84 5.15 8.97 -2.12
N LEU A 85 5.33 8.99 -3.44
CA LEU A 85 4.73 8.05 -4.37
C LEU A 85 5.19 6.60 -4.08
N PRO A 86 4.53 5.56 -4.62
CA PRO A 86 4.80 4.17 -4.24
C PRO A 86 6.27 3.80 -4.32
N PHE A 87 6.81 3.32 -3.21
CA PHE A 87 8.22 2.92 -3.07
C PHE A 87 8.39 1.45 -2.63
N TYR A 88 7.30 0.72 -2.60
CA TYR A 88 7.25 -0.69 -2.21
C TYR A 88 7.88 -1.58 -3.29
N PRO A 89 8.31 -2.82 -2.95
CA PRO A 89 8.65 -3.82 -3.95
C PRO A 89 7.54 -4.00 -4.97
N SER A 90 7.91 -3.87 -6.24
CA SER A 90 7.02 -3.89 -7.38
C SER A 90 7.78 -4.35 -8.61
N PRO A 91 7.17 -5.07 -9.58
CA PRO A 91 7.75 -5.30 -10.89
C PRO A 91 7.85 -4.02 -11.74
N LEU A 92 7.35 -2.87 -11.23
CA LEU A 92 7.41 -1.55 -11.85
C LEU A 92 6.75 -1.48 -13.24
N LYS A 93 5.74 -2.32 -13.48
CA LYS A 93 4.96 -2.29 -14.72
C LYS A 93 4.02 -1.07 -14.77
N ASP A 94 3.65 -0.57 -13.60
CA ASP A 94 2.86 0.65 -13.40
C ASP A 94 3.52 1.55 -12.36
N ASP A 95 4.82 1.74 -12.50
CA ASP A 95 5.63 2.72 -11.76
C ASP A 95 5.55 2.61 -10.23
N GLY A 96 5.24 1.41 -9.70
CA GLY A 96 5.12 1.13 -8.28
C GLY A 96 3.67 0.99 -7.80
N TYR A 97 2.67 1.36 -8.60
CA TYR A 97 1.26 1.13 -8.26
C TYR A 97 0.84 -0.34 -8.34
N ASP A 98 1.69 -1.21 -8.88
CA ASP A 98 1.57 -2.68 -8.88
C ASP A 98 2.40 -3.28 -7.73
N ILE A 99 1.92 -3.11 -6.49
CA ILE A 99 2.64 -3.51 -5.27
C ILE A 99 2.70 -5.04 -5.15
N ALA A 100 3.92 -5.56 -4.96
CA ALA A 100 4.17 -7.00 -4.73
C ALA A 100 4.45 -7.35 -3.26
N ASP A 101 4.80 -6.37 -2.43
CA ASP A 101 5.03 -6.52 -1.00
C ASP A 101 4.74 -5.18 -0.29
N TYR A 102 3.84 -5.18 0.70
CA TYR A 102 3.48 -3.97 1.44
C TYR A 102 4.41 -3.66 2.63
N TRP A 103 5.33 -4.57 2.97
CA TRP A 103 6.04 -4.55 4.24
C TRP A 103 7.49 -4.08 4.15
N SER A 104 7.96 -3.77 2.94
CA SER A 104 9.35 -3.41 2.71
C SER A 104 9.50 -2.29 1.67
N VAL A 105 10.71 -1.77 1.58
CA VAL A 105 11.13 -0.79 0.57
C VAL A 105 11.65 -1.53 -0.65
N ASN A 106 11.34 -1.04 -1.85
CA ASN A 106 11.94 -1.53 -3.07
C ASN A 106 13.48 -1.41 -3.00
N PRO A 107 14.23 -2.51 -3.16
CA PRO A 107 15.68 -2.47 -3.05
C PRO A 107 16.39 -1.44 -3.95
N THR A 108 15.72 -1.04 -5.04
CA THR A 108 16.21 0.04 -5.93
C THR A 108 16.25 1.40 -5.24
N TYR A 109 15.42 1.63 -4.23
CA TYR A 109 15.33 2.91 -3.52
C TYR A 109 16.03 2.90 -2.16
N GLY A 110 16.63 1.78 -1.78
CA GLY A 110 17.32 1.59 -0.51
C GLY A 110 16.70 0.52 0.38
N THR A 111 16.91 0.64 1.66
CA THR A 111 16.50 -0.32 2.69
C THR A 111 15.43 0.28 3.62
N MET A 112 14.82 -0.57 4.47
CA MET A 112 13.96 -0.10 5.56
C MET A 112 14.71 0.79 6.57
N ALA A 113 16.03 0.60 6.74
CA ALA A 113 16.84 1.47 7.60
C ALA A 113 16.98 2.87 6.98
N ASP A 114 17.16 2.95 5.65
CA ASP A 114 17.24 4.22 4.93
C ASP A 114 15.90 4.97 4.99
N PHE A 115 14.78 4.26 4.84
CA PHE A 115 13.45 4.87 5.01
C PHE A 115 13.24 5.41 6.42
N ARG A 116 13.63 4.67 7.47
CA ARG A 116 13.54 5.15 8.86
C ARG A 116 14.39 6.38 9.09
N THR A 117 15.63 6.38 8.58
CA THR A 117 16.52 7.55 8.64
C THR A 117 15.87 8.74 7.94
N PHE A 118 15.31 8.55 6.75
CA PHE A 118 14.57 9.60 6.04
C PHE A 118 13.42 10.16 6.88
N LEU A 119 12.61 9.28 7.48
CA LEU A 119 11.46 9.67 8.29
C LEU A 119 11.87 10.49 9.52
N ASP A 120 12.88 10.01 10.27
CA ASP A 120 13.42 10.70 11.44
C ASP A 120 13.99 12.08 11.07
N GLU A 121 14.74 12.17 9.97
CA GLU A 121 15.34 13.41 9.49
C GLU A 121 14.31 14.41 8.95
N ALA A 122 13.24 13.92 8.31
CA ALA A 122 12.09 14.75 7.89
C ALA A 122 11.39 15.33 9.12
N HIS A 123 11.10 14.51 10.12
CA HIS A 123 10.47 14.94 11.37
C HIS A 123 11.34 15.93 12.16
N ALA A 124 12.66 15.73 12.20
CA ALA A 124 13.59 16.67 12.85
C ALA A 124 13.54 18.07 12.22
N ARG A 125 13.15 18.17 10.95
CA ARG A 125 12.95 19.43 10.21
C ARG A 125 11.52 19.98 10.25
N GLY A 126 10.62 19.31 10.97
CA GLY A 126 9.21 19.69 11.02
C GLY A 126 8.41 19.31 9.77
N LEU A 127 8.95 18.45 8.91
CA LEU A 127 8.28 17.94 7.72
C LEU A 127 7.50 16.67 8.08
N ARG A 128 6.22 16.62 7.73
CA ARG A 128 5.40 15.43 7.85
C ARG A 128 5.57 14.54 6.63
N VAL A 129 5.35 13.24 6.80
CA VAL A 129 5.49 12.26 5.72
C VAL A 129 4.17 11.54 5.48
N ILE A 130 3.67 11.65 4.26
CA ILE A 130 2.52 10.92 3.74
C ILE A 130 3.07 9.88 2.77
N THR A 131 2.69 8.62 2.91
CA THR A 131 3.03 7.59 1.93
C THR A 131 1.84 7.22 1.08
N GLU A 132 2.11 6.89 -0.18
CA GLU A 132 1.12 6.29 -1.07
C GLU A 132 0.78 4.89 -0.59
N LEU A 133 -0.49 4.52 -0.61
CA LEU A 133 -0.92 3.15 -0.34
C LEU A 133 -2.02 2.71 -1.31
N VAL A 134 -1.66 1.82 -2.23
CA VAL A 134 -2.59 1.23 -3.18
C VAL A 134 -3.29 0.05 -2.53
N ILE A 135 -4.58 0.17 -2.27
CA ILE A 135 -5.38 -0.86 -1.60
C ILE A 135 -6.49 -1.46 -2.48
N ASN A 136 -6.75 -0.89 -3.66
CA ASN A 136 -7.74 -1.44 -4.58
C ASN A 136 -7.31 -2.79 -5.18
N HIS A 137 -6.04 -2.93 -5.47
CA HIS A 137 -5.44 -4.07 -6.16
C HIS A 137 -4.01 -4.33 -5.68
N THR A 138 -3.44 -5.43 -6.13
CA THR A 138 -2.01 -5.71 -5.96
C THR A 138 -1.37 -6.01 -7.30
N SER A 139 -0.05 -6.16 -7.34
CA SER A 139 0.61 -6.83 -8.46
C SER A 139 0.11 -8.29 -8.60
N ASP A 140 0.09 -8.80 -9.81
CA ASP A 140 -0.09 -10.23 -10.09
C ASP A 140 1.03 -11.09 -9.47
N GLN A 141 2.17 -10.48 -9.09
CA GLN A 141 3.27 -11.14 -8.40
C GLN A 141 3.14 -11.14 -6.87
N HIS A 142 2.15 -10.45 -6.32
CA HIS A 142 1.93 -10.42 -4.87
C HIS A 142 1.66 -11.84 -4.32
N PRO A 143 2.25 -12.22 -3.18
CA PRO A 143 2.03 -13.54 -2.58
C PRO A 143 0.55 -13.87 -2.32
N TRP A 144 -0.28 -12.87 -2.02
CA TRP A 144 -1.73 -13.06 -1.87
C TRP A 144 -2.37 -13.55 -3.17
N PHE A 145 -2.07 -12.90 -4.31
CA PHE A 145 -2.60 -13.33 -5.61
C PHE A 145 -2.06 -14.69 -6.01
N GLN A 146 -0.75 -14.92 -5.82
CA GLN A 146 -0.11 -16.19 -6.13
C GLN A 146 -0.68 -17.37 -5.32
N ARG A 147 -1.14 -17.12 -4.10
CA ARG A 147 -1.86 -18.10 -3.28
C ARG A 147 -3.32 -18.27 -3.75
N ALA A 148 -4.03 -17.16 -3.95
CA ALA A 148 -5.43 -17.16 -4.39
C ALA A 148 -5.64 -17.93 -5.70
N ARG A 149 -4.79 -17.70 -6.72
CA ARG A 149 -4.90 -18.37 -8.03
C ARG A 149 -4.71 -19.89 -7.97
N ARG A 150 -4.05 -20.40 -6.90
CA ARG A 150 -3.81 -21.83 -6.67
C ARG A 150 -4.77 -22.46 -5.69
N ALA A 151 -5.52 -21.66 -4.95
CA ALA A 151 -6.49 -22.14 -3.98
C ALA A 151 -7.74 -22.75 -4.70
N PRO A 152 -8.42 -23.72 -4.10
CA PRO A 152 -9.67 -24.25 -4.65
C PRO A 152 -10.74 -23.15 -4.73
N LYS A 153 -11.57 -23.22 -5.79
CA LYS A 153 -12.69 -22.31 -5.96
C LYS A 153 -13.65 -22.37 -4.78
N GLY A 154 -14.09 -21.20 -4.30
CA GLY A 154 -15.01 -21.05 -3.16
C GLY A 154 -14.33 -21.17 -1.79
N THR A 155 -13.00 -21.15 -1.73
CA THR A 155 -12.26 -21.04 -0.45
C THR A 155 -12.00 -19.58 -0.11
N PRO A 156 -11.84 -19.21 1.17
CA PRO A 156 -11.47 -17.84 1.57
C PRO A 156 -10.21 -17.33 0.90
N GLU A 157 -9.22 -18.19 0.71
CA GLU A 157 -7.97 -17.82 0.02
C GLU A 157 -8.20 -17.49 -1.46
N ARG A 158 -9.12 -18.21 -2.16
CA ARG A 158 -9.51 -17.88 -3.53
C ARG A 158 -10.25 -16.55 -3.55
N ASP A 159 -11.17 -16.36 -2.63
CA ASP A 159 -12.07 -15.21 -2.56
C ASP A 159 -11.35 -13.93 -2.03
N PHE A 160 -10.02 -13.98 -1.88
CA PHE A 160 -9.22 -12.80 -1.57
C PHE A 160 -9.18 -11.80 -2.73
N TYR A 161 -9.40 -12.28 -3.96
CA TYR A 161 -9.55 -11.48 -5.18
C TYR A 161 -10.91 -11.73 -5.83
N VAL A 162 -11.27 -10.88 -6.79
CA VAL A 162 -12.55 -10.98 -7.49
C VAL A 162 -12.43 -11.91 -8.67
N TRP A 163 -13.22 -13.01 -8.68
CA TRP A 163 -13.21 -14.03 -9.73
C TRP A 163 -14.58 -14.24 -10.35
N SER A 164 -14.64 -14.68 -11.61
CA SER A 164 -15.84 -15.09 -12.32
C SER A 164 -15.57 -16.19 -13.34
N ASP A 165 -16.55 -17.06 -13.55
CA ASP A 165 -16.55 -18.00 -14.69
C ASP A 165 -17.09 -17.33 -15.96
N ASP A 166 -17.78 -16.20 -15.79
CA ASP A 166 -18.41 -15.44 -16.88
C ASP A 166 -17.63 -14.14 -17.11
N PRO A 167 -16.95 -13.98 -18.26
CA PRO A 167 -16.23 -12.75 -18.60
C PRO A 167 -17.13 -11.57 -18.96
N GLU A 168 -18.46 -11.82 -19.16
CA GLU A 168 -19.43 -10.77 -19.44
C GLU A 168 -20.06 -10.17 -18.16
N LYS A 169 -19.74 -10.71 -16.98
CA LYS A 169 -20.17 -10.13 -15.71
C LYS A 169 -19.67 -8.69 -15.61
N TYR A 170 -20.54 -7.76 -15.22
CA TYR A 170 -20.23 -6.32 -15.09
C TYR A 170 -19.79 -5.65 -16.42
N ARG A 171 -20.26 -6.15 -17.56
CA ARG A 171 -19.92 -5.65 -18.92
C ARG A 171 -20.21 -4.16 -19.12
N GLU A 172 -21.13 -3.59 -18.34
CA GLU A 172 -21.46 -2.17 -18.33
C GLU A 172 -20.38 -1.29 -17.68
N THR A 173 -19.45 -1.90 -16.95
CA THR A 173 -18.39 -1.18 -16.27
C THR A 173 -17.34 -0.70 -17.28
N ARG A 174 -17.12 0.61 -17.31
CA ARG A 174 -16.16 1.23 -18.23
C ARG A 174 -14.75 0.65 -18.03
N ILE A 175 -14.09 0.30 -19.14
CA ILE A 175 -12.66 0.00 -19.16
C ILE A 175 -11.89 1.34 -19.06
N ILE A 176 -10.97 1.46 -18.09
CA ILE A 176 -10.22 2.70 -17.88
C ILE A 176 -9.16 2.87 -18.98
N PHE A 177 -8.35 1.86 -19.23
CA PHE A 177 -7.25 1.88 -20.18
C PHE A 177 -7.63 1.20 -21.50
N GLN A 178 -8.62 1.75 -22.21
CA GLN A 178 -9.19 1.16 -23.45
C GLN A 178 -8.16 0.91 -24.55
N ASP A 179 -7.05 1.65 -24.57
CA ASP A 179 -5.99 1.46 -25.57
C ASP A 179 -5.08 0.26 -25.27
N TYR A 180 -5.15 -0.27 -24.04
CA TYR A 180 -4.29 -1.36 -23.57
C TYR A 180 -5.07 -2.60 -23.15
N GLU A 181 -6.28 -2.42 -22.60
CA GLU A 181 -7.09 -3.49 -22.02
C GLU A 181 -8.37 -3.69 -22.82
N PRO A 182 -8.61 -4.91 -23.35
CA PRO A 182 -9.84 -5.22 -24.07
C PRO A 182 -11.02 -5.51 -23.14
N SER A 183 -10.77 -5.81 -21.87
CA SER A 183 -11.76 -6.20 -20.86
C SER A 183 -11.26 -5.83 -19.46
N ASN A 184 -12.18 -5.72 -18.48
CA ASN A 184 -11.84 -5.71 -17.06
C ASN A 184 -11.64 -7.14 -16.48
N TRP A 185 -11.77 -8.18 -17.31
CA TRP A 185 -11.56 -9.58 -16.95
C TRP A 185 -10.41 -10.19 -17.74
N THR A 186 -9.53 -10.89 -17.04
CA THR A 186 -8.44 -11.65 -17.66
C THR A 186 -8.49 -13.11 -17.21
N TRP A 187 -8.34 -14.03 -18.18
CA TRP A 187 -8.28 -15.47 -17.91
C TRP A 187 -6.98 -15.84 -17.21
N ASP A 188 -7.09 -16.54 -16.09
CA ASP A 188 -5.95 -17.12 -15.39
C ASP A 188 -5.92 -18.64 -15.63
N PRO A 189 -4.89 -19.15 -16.33
CA PRO A 189 -4.82 -20.59 -16.67
C PRO A 189 -4.49 -21.48 -15.45
N VAL A 190 -3.99 -20.92 -14.35
CA VAL A 190 -3.73 -21.65 -13.10
C VAL A 190 -4.99 -21.77 -12.26
N ALA A 191 -5.76 -20.70 -12.18
CA ALA A 191 -7.04 -20.66 -11.48
C ALA A 191 -8.16 -21.32 -12.29
N GLU A 192 -7.97 -21.46 -13.63
CA GLU A 192 -9.02 -21.85 -14.60
C GLU A 192 -10.30 -20.99 -14.42
N GLN A 193 -10.07 -19.67 -14.26
CA GLN A 193 -11.13 -18.70 -13.98
C GLN A 193 -10.69 -17.30 -14.43
N TYR A 194 -11.63 -16.39 -14.69
CA TYR A 194 -11.33 -14.99 -14.93
C TYR A 194 -11.17 -14.26 -13.61
N PHE A 195 -10.14 -13.40 -13.49
CA PHE A 195 -10.01 -12.43 -12.40
C PHE A 195 -10.34 -11.03 -12.90
N TRP A 196 -10.90 -10.23 -12.00
CA TRP A 196 -11.23 -8.84 -12.25
C TRP A 196 -10.01 -7.95 -12.06
N HIS A 197 -9.85 -6.96 -12.91
CA HIS A 197 -8.92 -5.86 -12.75
C HIS A 197 -9.56 -4.57 -13.24
N ARG A 198 -9.52 -3.55 -12.41
CA ARG A 198 -10.09 -2.24 -12.76
C ARG A 198 -9.14 -1.44 -13.63
N PHE A 199 -7.84 -1.67 -13.46
CA PHE A 199 -6.74 -1.05 -14.15
C PHE A 199 -6.08 -2.04 -15.13
N PHE A 200 -4.76 -2.25 -15.06
CA PHE A 200 -4.09 -3.21 -15.96
C PHE A 200 -4.32 -4.66 -15.55
N HIS A 201 -4.25 -5.57 -16.53
CA HIS A 201 -4.41 -7.01 -16.29
C HIS A 201 -3.38 -7.61 -15.32
N HIS A 202 -2.26 -6.91 -15.05
CA HIS A 202 -1.28 -7.33 -14.05
C HIS A 202 -1.55 -6.75 -12.65
N GLN A 203 -2.72 -6.12 -12.46
CA GLN A 203 -3.18 -5.50 -11.21
C GLN A 203 -4.53 -6.08 -10.79
N PRO A 204 -4.58 -7.35 -10.34
CA PRO A 204 -5.83 -7.99 -9.90
C PRO A 204 -6.43 -7.26 -8.69
N ASP A 205 -7.74 -6.99 -8.75
CA ASP A 205 -8.46 -6.29 -7.70
C ASP A 205 -8.71 -7.19 -6.48
N LEU A 206 -8.51 -6.63 -5.31
CA LEU A 206 -8.85 -7.24 -4.03
C LEU A 206 -10.37 -7.33 -3.88
N ASN A 207 -10.85 -8.39 -3.24
CA ASN A 207 -12.27 -8.60 -2.98
C ASN A 207 -12.68 -7.98 -1.65
N PHE A 208 -13.21 -6.77 -1.67
CA PHE A 208 -13.66 -6.07 -0.48
C PHE A 208 -14.92 -6.64 0.17
N ASP A 209 -15.61 -7.61 -0.46
CA ASP A 209 -16.68 -8.38 0.19
C ASP A 209 -16.10 -9.44 1.16
N ASN A 210 -14.81 -9.74 1.06
CA ASN A 210 -14.12 -10.65 1.96
C ASN A 210 -13.56 -9.90 3.18
N PRO A 211 -14.04 -10.18 4.41
CA PRO A 211 -13.56 -9.48 5.61
C PRO A 211 -12.07 -9.72 5.91
N GLU A 212 -11.47 -10.84 5.47
CA GLU A 212 -10.04 -11.09 5.65
C GLU A 212 -9.18 -10.08 4.86
N VAL A 213 -9.68 -9.57 3.73
CA VAL A 213 -9.02 -8.49 2.97
C VAL A 213 -8.90 -7.24 3.83
N HIS A 214 -10.01 -6.84 4.49
CA HIS A 214 -10.01 -5.68 5.39
C HIS A 214 -9.01 -5.85 6.53
N GLU A 215 -9.01 -7.02 7.18
CA GLU A 215 -8.09 -7.31 8.28
C GLU A 215 -6.63 -7.18 7.83
N LYS A 216 -6.29 -7.74 6.65
CA LYS A 216 -4.93 -7.65 6.11
C LYS A 216 -4.52 -6.24 5.72
N LEU A 217 -5.44 -5.47 5.15
CA LEU A 217 -5.17 -4.07 4.84
C LEU A 217 -5.01 -3.21 6.10
N PHE A 218 -5.79 -3.47 7.15
CA PHE A 218 -5.58 -2.79 8.44
C PHE A 218 -4.24 -3.14 9.09
N GLU A 219 -3.77 -4.38 8.96
CA GLU A 219 -2.41 -4.75 9.41
C GLU A 219 -1.34 -3.93 8.67
N VAL A 220 -1.52 -3.70 7.36
CA VAL A 220 -0.60 -2.85 6.56
C VAL A 220 -0.65 -1.40 7.01
N LEU A 221 -1.86 -0.84 7.18
CA LEU A 221 -2.03 0.53 7.67
C LEU A 221 -1.36 0.73 9.04
N ASP A 222 -1.66 -0.16 9.99
CA ASP A 222 -1.10 -0.11 11.34
C ASP A 222 0.43 -0.17 11.30
N TYR A 223 1.01 -1.01 10.44
CA TYR A 223 2.46 -1.15 10.33
C TYR A 223 3.15 0.17 9.96
N TRP A 224 2.64 0.89 8.95
CA TRP A 224 3.24 2.15 8.51
C TRP A 224 2.97 3.30 9.48
N LEU A 225 1.76 3.34 10.07
CA LEU A 225 1.43 4.33 11.10
C LEU A 225 2.21 4.12 12.39
N ASP A 226 2.41 2.86 12.83
CA ASP A 226 3.23 2.53 14.00
C ASP A 226 4.71 2.86 13.78
N MET A 227 5.19 2.81 12.52
CA MET A 227 6.54 3.25 12.16
C MET A 227 6.73 4.77 12.28
N GLY A 228 5.65 5.54 12.29
CA GLY A 228 5.68 6.99 12.45
C GLY A 228 5.31 7.79 11.21
N VAL A 229 4.80 7.15 10.14
CA VAL A 229 4.24 7.85 8.99
C VAL A 229 3.04 8.70 9.45
N ASP A 230 3.00 9.97 9.06
CA ASP A 230 1.99 10.93 9.53
C ASP A 230 0.64 10.79 8.82
N GLY A 231 0.62 10.22 7.63
CA GLY A 231 -0.59 10.04 6.85
C GLY A 231 -0.40 9.08 5.69
N LEU A 232 -1.52 8.63 5.15
CA LEU A 232 -1.58 7.74 4.00
C LEU A 232 -2.46 8.37 2.92
N ARG A 233 -1.98 8.39 1.69
CA ARG A 233 -2.82 8.65 0.52
C ARG A 233 -3.29 7.33 -0.02
N LEU A 234 -4.58 7.07 0.02
CA LEU A 234 -5.19 5.86 -0.50
C LEU A 234 -5.52 6.08 -1.98
N ASP A 235 -4.88 5.29 -2.82
CA ASP A 235 -5.11 5.31 -4.27
C ASP A 235 -6.41 4.57 -4.63
N ALA A 236 -7.11 5.07 -5.69
CA ALA A 236 -8.33 4.53 -6.33
C ALA A 236 -9.49 4.26 -5.37
#